data_71750b3a70a39a0b959b3cee4ef7b36e
#
_entry.id   71750b3a70a39a0b959b3cee4ef7b36e
#
_cell.length_a   1.000
_cell.length_b   1.000
_cell.length_c   1.000
_cell.angle_alpha   90.00
_cell.angle_beta   90.00
_cell.angle_gamma   90.00
#
_symmetry.space_group_name_H-M   'P 1'
#
loop_
_entity.id
_entity.type
_entity.pdbx_description
1 polymer ?
#
loop_
_entity_poly.entity_id
_entity_poly.type
_entity_poly.pdbx_seq_one_letter_code
_entity_poly.pdbx_strand_id
1 'polypeptide(L)'
;MSGAQAVSSRSTTESEPNQDFDPRAFRNALGSFATGVTVVTTVGPDGEDVGVTASSFNSVSIDPPLILWSLDKRAKSMPAFERADYFIVNVLSTGQVDISNRFARAGEDKFAGIELERGVGNVALLPDCSARFQCRPEYAYEGGDHVIMVGRVVDYDVSGRPGLVFQQGRYAVGTDHPMTTRATEPGETAGFVENFLPYMTGRCHQGVLAKFQQTIAAGPLSDHQYRILFSLKDLAIASLDKLCELTLLGVETVEETLSEMTASGLVVPGADGVKVTDAGMVELGAMEAEVLKSESQMLGVFSAEEAETFKRQLARLIDCNCQ
;
A
#
# COMPACT_ATOMS: atom_id res chain seq x y z
N MET A 1 -2.78 -22.94 -39.28
CA MET A 1 -3.40 -21.78 -39.95
C MET A 1 -4.56 -21.33 -39.10
N SER A 2 -4.42 -20.30 -38.34
CA SER A 2 -5.56 -19.58 -37.79
C SER A 2 -5.07 -18.18 -37.48
N GLY A 3 -5.70 -17.21 -38.14
CA GLY A 3 -5.27 -15.81 -38.18
C GLY A 3 -5.55 -15.11 -36.87
N ALA A 4 -4.56 -14.46 -36.38
CA ALA A 4 -4.70 -13.38 -35.42
C ALA A 4 -5.47 -12.23 -36.11
N GLN A 5 -6.69 -11.99 -35.70
CA GLN A 5 -7.43 -10.79 -36.10
C GLN A 5 -6.77 -9.60 -35.36
N ALA A 6 -6.09 -8.78 -36.16
CA ALA A 6 -5.62 -7.48 -35.72
C ALA A 6 -6.83 -6.64 -35.29
N VAL A 7 -6.83 -6.18 -34.05
CA VAL A 7 -7.74 -5.14 -33.58
C VAL A 7 -7.47 -3.89 -34.41
N SER A 8 -8.46 -3.48 -35.19
CA SER A 8 -8.41 -2.31 -36.07
C SER A 8 -7.99 -1.07 -35.26
N SER A 9 -6.87 -0.47 -35.62
CA SER A 9 -6.48 0.85 -35.15
C SER A 9 -7.54 1.87 -35.60
N ARG A 10 -8.28 2.43 -34.66
CA ARG A 10 -9.08 3.63 -34.91
C ARG A 10 -8.12 4.78 -35.19
N SER A 11 -7.98 5.14 -36.45
CA SER A 11 -7.37 6.41 -36.82
C SER A 11 -8.39 7.51 -36.56
N THR A 12 -8.33 8.13 -35.39
CA THR A 12 -8.97 9.40 -35.12
C THR A 12 -7.94 10.49 -35.30
N THR A 13 -8.00 11.21 -36.43
CA THR A 13 -7.31 12.47 -36.64
C THR A 13 -8.06 13.62 -35.97
N GLU A 14 -8.42 13.49 -34.72
CA GLU A 14 -8.76 14.63 -33.86
C GLU A 14 -7.50 14.91 -33.02
N SER A 15 -6.99 16.14 -33.11
CA SER A 15 -5.93 16.61 -32.24
C SER A 15 -6.42 16.44 -30.80
N GLU A 16 -5.89 15.44 -30.10
CA GLU A 16 -6.14 15.30 -28.68
C GLU A 16 -5.76 16.60 -27.99
N PRO A 17 -6.60 17.12 -27.09
CA PRO A 17 -6.22 18.28 -26.31
C PRO A 17 -4.91 17.94 -25.60
N ASN A 18 -3.86 18.70 -25.87
CA ASN A 18 -2.60 18.64 -25.15
C ASN A 18 -2.88 19.10 -23.71
N GLN A 19 -3.37 18.18 -22.88
CA GLN A 19 -3.54 18.41 -21.46
C GLN A 19 -2.18 18.15 -20.83
N ASP A 20 -1.48 19.23 -20.48
CA ASP A 20 -0.36 19.17 -19.55
C ASP A 20 -0.91 18.70 -18.19
N PHE A 21 -0.96 17.38 -18.01
CA PHE A 21 -1.27 16.81 -16.70
C PHE A 21 -0.13 17.13 -15.74
N ASP A 22 -0.46 17.66 -14.57
CA ASP A 22 0.44 17.64 -13.44
C ASP A 22 0.69 16.16 -13.07
N PRO A 23 1.90 15.61 -13.27
CA PRO A 23 2.18 14.19 -13.04
C PRO A 23 1.86 13.77 -11.60
N ARG A 24 2.01 14.68 -10.65
CA ARG A 24 1.73 14.43 -9.24
C ARG A 24 0.23 14.36 -8.97
N ALA A 25 -0.54 15.33 -9.45
CA ALA A 25 -2.00 15.31 -9.31
C ALA A 25 -2.59 14.05 -9.97
N PHE A 26 -2.03 13.63 -11.11
CA PHE A 26 -2.43 12.41 -11.80
C PHE A 26 -2.10 11.16 -10.98
N ARG A 27 -0.87 11.04 -10.42
CA ARG A 27 -0.47 9.93 -9.55
C ARG A 27 -1.37 9.85 -8.30
N ASN A 28 -1.68 11.00 -7.67
CA ASN A 28 -2.58 11.06 -6.53
C ASN A 28 -4.00 10.57 -6.89
N ALA A 29 -4.50 10.93 -8.07
CA ALA A 29 -5.79 10.43 -8.56
C ALA A 29 -5.78 8.92 -8.79
N LEU A 30 -4.70 8.37 -9.40
CA LEU A 30 -4.51 6.92 -9.54
C LEU A 30 -4.43 6.21 -8.17
N GLY A 31 -3.79 6.84 -7.19
CA GLY A 31 -3.70 6.33 -5.82
C GLY A 31 -5.03 6.19 -5.10
N SER A 32 -6.12 6.79 -5.60
CA SER A 32 -7.48 6.58 -5.07
C SER A 32 -7.98 5.15 -5.30
N PHE A 33 -7.41 4.43 -6.26
CA PHE A 33 -7.70 3.03 -6.49
C PHE A 33 -6.87 2.16 -5.54
N ALA A 34 -7.52 1.54 -4.55
CA ALA A 34 -6.88 0.60 -3.64
C ALA A 34 -6.45 -0.67 -4.40
N THR A 35 -5.19 -1.06 -4.29
CA THR A 35 -4.63 -2.26 -4.91
C THR A 35 -4.15 -3.24 -3.86
N GLY A 36 -3.95 -4.50 -4.24
CA GLY A 36 -3.07 -5.40 -3.52
C GLY A 36 -1.62 -5.00 -3.74
N VAL A 37 -0.72 -5.60 -2.96
CA VAL A 37 0.73 -5.46 -3.13
C VAL A 37 1.32 -6.81 -3.50
N THR A 38 2.15 -6.84 -4.52
CA THR A 38 2.82 -8.06 -4.96
C THR A 38 4.33 -7.85 -5.04
N VAL A 39 5.09 -8.92 -4.86
CA VAL A 39 6.48 -9.01 -5.32
C VAL A 39 6.50 -10.02 -6.46
N VAL A 40 6.91 -9.57 -7.63
CA VAL A 40 7.09 -10.46 -8.78
C VAL A 40 8.54 -10.90 -8.84
N THR A 41 8.75 -12.22 -8.87
CA THR A 41 10.08 -12.84 -8.87
C THR A 41 10.33 -13.60 -10.17
N THR A 42 11.59 -13.67 -10.60
CA THR A 42 12.08 -14.49 -11.70
C THR A 42 13.54 -14.87 -11.47
N VAL A 43 14.10 -15.65 -12.39
CA VAL A 43 15.53 -15.95 -12.44
C VAL A 43 16.17 -15.12 -13.55
N GLY A 44 17.22 -14.40 -13.22
CA GLY A 44 17.99 -13.61 -14.16
C GLY A 44 18.89 -14.45 -15.07
N PRO A 45 19.53 -13.82 -16.08
CA PRO A 45 20.33 -14.52 -17.07
C PRO A 45 21.51 -15.34 -16.49
N ASP A 46 22.05 -14.90 -15.36
CA ASP A 46 23.19 -15.52 -14.69
C ASP A 46 22.75 -16.51 -13.58
N GLY A 47 21.44 -16.79 -13.50
CA GLY A 47 20.85 -17.69 -12.51
C GLY A 47 20.57 -17.04 -11.14
N GLU A 48 20.74 -15.73 -11.04
CA GLU A 48 20.45 -14.95 -9.85
C GLU A 48 18.95 -14.75 -9.64
N ASP A 49 18.52 -14.65 -8.37
CA ASP A 49 17.15 -14.28 -8.04
C ASP A 49 16.90 -12.80 -8.32
N VAL A 50 15.85 -12.49 -9.05
CA VAL A 50 15.41 -11.14 -9.37
C VAL A 50 14.00 -10.93 -8.84
N GLY A 51 13.74 -9.77 -8.20
CA GLY A 51 12.42 -9.44 -7.68
C GLY A 51 12.14 -7.95 -7.67
N VAL A 52 10.87 -7.60 -7.83
CA VAL A 52 10.39 -6.22 -7.83
C VAL A 52 8.99 -6.14 -7.22
N THR A 53 8.74 -5.11 -6.41
CA THR A 53 7.41 -4.80 -5.89
C THR A 53 6.56 -4.17 -7.00
N ALA A 54 5.33 -4.64 -7.13
CA ALA A 54 4.36 -4.12 -8.08
C ALA A 54 2.95 -4.07 -7.47
N SER A 55 2.24 -2.97 -7.73
CA SER A 55 0.83 -2.79 -7.38
C SER A 55 -0.10 -2.90 -8.60
N SER A 56 0.46 -3.19 -9.76
CA SER A 56 -0.24 -3.25 -11.05
C SER A 56 -0.87 -4.62 -11.37
N PHE A 57 -0.71 -5.62 -10.48
CA PHE A 57 -1.27 -6.95 -10.67
C PHE A 57 -2.79 -6.93 -10.83
N ASN A 58 -3.30 -7.64 -11.87
CA ASN A 58 -4.73 -7.85 -12.06
C ASN A 58 -5.02 -9.20 -12.74
N SER A 59 -6.24 -9.72 -12.50
CA SER A 59 -6.76 -10.88 -13.24
C SER A 59 -7.19 -10.48 -14.65
N VAL A 60 -7.00 -11.35 -15.62
CA VAL A 60 -7.39 -11.13 -17.03
C VAL A 60 -8.45 -12.13 -17.46
N SER A 61 -8.22 -13.44 -17.25
CA SER A 61 -9.10 -14.51 -17.74
C SER A 61 -9.04 -15.72 -16.82
N ILE A 62 -10.14 -16.46 -16.75
CA ILE A 62 -10.20 -17.74 -16.04
C ILE A 62 -9.92 -18.90 -17.01
N ASP A 63 -10.37 -18.82 -18.24
CA ASP A 63 -10.11 -19.81 -19.28
C ASP A 63 -9.73 -19.12 -20.60
N PRO A 64 -8.45 -19.19 -21.02
CA PRO A 64 -7.31 -19.69 -20.24
C PRO A 64 -7.02 -18.83 -18.99
N PRO A 65 -6.34 -19.40 -17.95
CA PRO A 65 -6.05 -18.67 -16.72
C PRO A 65 -4.92 -17.67 -16.97
N LEU A 66 -5.27 -16.38 -17.08
CA LEU A 66 -4.34 -15.30 -17.37
C LEU A 66 -4.40 -14.21 -16.30
N ILE A 67 -3.21 -13.69 -15.98
CA ILE A 67 -3.02 -12.51 -15.16
C ILE A 67 -2.18 -11.48 -15.89
N LEU A 68 -2.20 -10.21 -15.44
CA LEU A 68 -1.29 -9.18 -15.91
C LEU A 68 -0.65 -8.43 -14.75
N TRP A 69 0.49 -7.80 -15.05
CA TRP A 69 1.14 -6.80 -14.23
C TRP A 69 2.00 -5.91 -15.14
N SER A 70 2.51 -4.80 -14.63
CA SER A 70 3.30 -3.85 -15.44
C SER A 70 4.61 -3.52 -14.74
N LEU A 71 5.69 -3.36 -15.54
CA LEU A 71 7.03 -3.03 -15.08
C LEU A 71 7.54 -1.78 -15.81
N ASP A 72 8.11 -0.83 -15.06
CA ASP A 72 8.76 0.36 -15.61
C ASP A 72 9.94 -0.06 -16.52
N LYS A 73 10.00 0.49 -17.72
CA LYS A 73 11.05 0.21 -18.72
C LYS A 73 12.45 0.53 -18.22
N ARG A 74 12.58 1.45 -17.26
CA ARG A 74 13.84 1.84 -16.62
C ARG A 74 14.24 0.94 -15.47
N ALA A 75 13.39 0.00 -15.06
CA ALA A 75 13.68 -0.90 -13.96
C ALA A 75 14.91 -1.76 -14.28
N LYS A 76 15.85 -1.84 -13.35
CA LYS A 76 17.05 -2.68 -13.50
C LYS A 76 16.72 -4.16 -13.70
N SER A 77 15.56 -4.59 -13.26
CA SER A 77 15.04 -5.95 -13.41
C SER A 77 14.41 -6.24 -14.78
N MET A 78 14.16 -5.22 -15.61
CA MET A 78 13.51 -5.40 -16.91
C MET A 78 14.18 -6.47 -17.80
N PRO A 79 15.52 -6.50 -17.97
CA PRO A 79 16.15 -7.50 -18.83
C PRO A 79 15.97 -8.94 -18.35
N ALA A 80 15.80 -9.17 -17.04
CA ALA A 80 15.52 -10.48 -16.49
C ALA A 80 14.09 -10.93 -16.83
N PHE A 81 13.10 -10.05 -16.68
CA PHE A 81 11.71 -10.36 -16.99
C PHE A 81 11.43 -10.51 -18.49
N GLU A 82 12.11 -9.76 -19.35
CA GLU A 82 11.99 -9.93 -20.81
C GLU A 82 12.45 -11.29 -21.32
N ARG A 83 13.38 -11.93 -20.62
CA ARG A 83 13.96 -13.23 -20.98
C ARG A 83 13.47 -14.38 -20.14
N ALA A 84 12.58 -14.11 -19.19
CA ALA A 84 12.11 -15.09 -18.24
C ALA A 84 11.32 -16.20 -18.92
N ASP A 85 11.67 -17.45 -18.65
CA ASP A 85 10.82 -18.61 -18.98
C ASP A 85 9.62 -18.74 -18.03
N TYR A 86 9.80 -18.29 -16.79
CA TYR A 86 8.79 -18.28 -15.73
C TYR A 86 8.96 -17.06 -14.83
N PHE A 87 7.86 -16.60 -14.27
CA PHE A 87 7.83 -15.64 -13.17
C PHE A 87 6.78 -16.04 -12.14
N ILE A 88 6.93 -15.56 -10.92
CA ILE A 88 5.97 -15.81 -9.83
C ILE A 88 5.48 -14.50 -9.28
N VAL A 89 4.15 -14.38 -9.16
CA VAL A 89 3.52 -13.25 -8.48
C VAL A 89 3.23 -13.68 -7.04
N ASN A 90 3.98 -13.12 -6.09
CA ASN A 90 3.81 -13.33 -4.66
C ASN A 90 2.92 -12.20 -4.12
N VAL A 91 1.66 -12.50 -3.82
CA VAL A 91 0.71 -11.54 -3.21
C VAL A 91 1.03 -11.42 -1.74
N LEU A 92 1.50 -10.26 -1.31
CA LEU A 92 1.97 -10.06 0.05
C LEU A 92 0.82 -10.07 1.07
N SER A 93 1.09 -10.62 2.25
CA SER A 93 0.19 -10.55 3.40
C SER A 93 0.41 -9.27 4.21
N THR A 94 -0.55 -8.95 5.08
CA THR A 94 -0.52 -7.74 5.93
C THR A 94 0.74 -7.59 6.79
N GLY A 95 1.42 -8.68 7.11
CA GLY A 95 2.67 -8.67 7.89
C GLY A 95 3.93 -8.38 7.07
N GLN A 96 3.83 -8.15 5.75
CA GLN A 96 4.98 -8.09 4.84
C GLN A 96 5.26 -6.68 4.28
N VAL A 97 5.03 -5.63 5.07
CA VAL A 97 5.34 -4.24 4.68
C VAL A 97 6.85 -4.05 4.44
N ASP A 98 7.70 -4.66 5.26
CA ASP A 98 9.16 -4.64 5.14
C ASP A 98 9.64 -5.30 3.83
N ILE A 99 9.05 -6.43 3.47
CA ILE A 99 9.29 -7.12 2.20
C ILE A 99 8.91 -6.22 1.03
N SER A 100 7.71 -5.63 1.06
CA SER A 100 7.28 -4.69 0.03
C SER A 100 8.27 -3.55 -0.17
N ASN A 101 8.68 -2.89 0.91
CA ASN A 101 9.63 -1.78 0.87
C ASN A 101 11.02 -2.22 0.38
N ARG A 102 11.49 -3.40 0.77
CA ARG A 102 12.78 -3.96 0.34
C ARG A 102 12.81 -4.19 -1.17
N PHE A 103 11.78 -4.79 -1.73
CA PHE A 103 11.71 -5.10 -3.16
C PHE A 103 11.34 -3.89 -4.04
N ALA A 104 10.79 -2.81 -3.47
CA ALA A 104 10.55 -1.56 -4.17
C ALA A 104 11.83 -0.76 -4.46
N ARG A 105 12.89 -0.94 -3.66
CA ARG A 105 14.13 -0.18 -3.79
C ARG A 105 15.07 -0.78 -4.81
N ALA A 106 15.93 0.06 -5.41
CA ALA A 106 17.13 -0.40 -6.09
C ALA A 106 18.17 -0.75 -5.02
N GLY A 107 18.62 -1.99 -4.97
CA GLY A 107 19.59 -2.44 -3.97
C GLY A 107 20.20 -3.78 -4.36
N GLU A 108 21.31 -4.13 -3.71
CA GLU A 108 21.94 -5.43 -3.79
C GLU A 108 21.26 -6.38 -2.79
N ASP A 109 21.14 -7.64 -3.18
CA ASP A 109 20.66 -8.76 -2.36
C ASP A 109 19.34 -8.52 -1.60
N LYS A 110 18.28 -8.26 -2.35
CA LYS A 110 16.93 -8.12 -1.80
C LYS A 110 16.40 -9.39 -1.14
N PHE A 111 17.00 -10.54 -1.42
CA PHE A 111 16.61 -11.87 -0.91
C PHE A 111 17.38 -12.28 0.34
N ALA A 112 18.37 -11.50 0.78
CA ALA A 112 19.18 -11.83 1.96
C ALA A 112 18.32 -12.12 3.20
N GLY A 113 18.58 -13.25 3.85
CA GLY A 113 17.90 -13.66 5.08
C GLY A 113 16.46 -14.12 4.90
N ILE A 114 15.97 -14.30 3.67
CA ILE A 114 14.66 -14.88 3.40
C ILE A 114 14.83 -16.37 3.11
N GLU A 115 14.10 -17.23 3.84
CA GLU A 115 14.04 -18.66 3.55
C GLU A 115 13.15 -18.90 2.33
N LEU A 116 13.78 -19.13 1.17
CA LEU A 116 13.10 -19.26 -0.11
C LEU A 116 12.74 -20.71 -0.41
N GLU A 117 11.49 -20.92 -0.80
CA GLU A 117 11.08 -22.10 -1.56
C GLU A 117 11.34 -21.89 -3.05
N ARG A 118 11.32 -22.96 -3.84
CA ARG A 118 11.51 -22.91 -5.29
C ARG A 118 10.30 -23.44 -6.01
N GLY A 119 9.77 -22.61 -6.94
CA GLY A 119 8.67 -22.96 -7.81
C GLY A 119 9.11 -23.39 -9.19
N VAL A 120 8.20 -23.30 -10.15
CA VAL A 120 8.46 -23.63 -11.56
C VAL A 120 9.66 -22.84 -12.09
N GLY A 121 10.49 -23.47 -12.90
CA GLY A 121 11.69 -22.84 -13.45
C GLY A 121 12.74 -22.44 -12.41
N ASN A 122 12.70 -23.02 -11.22
CA ASN A 122 13.58 -22.68 -10.08
C ASN A 122 13.42 -21.24 -9.58
N VAL A 123 12.28 -20.57 -9.88
CA VAL A 123 11.99 -19.20 -9.44
C VAL A 123 11.70 -19.15 -7.95
N ALA A 124 12.17 -18.12 -7.27
CA ALA A 124 11.97 -17.94 -5.84
C ALA A 124 10.49 -17.70 -5.48
N LEU A 125 9.99 -18.47 -4.53
CA LEU A 125 8.72 -18.30 -3.84
C LEU A 125 8.98 -17.63 -2.48
N LEU A 126 8.36 -16.50 -2.24
CA LEU A 126 8.45 -15.82 -0.95
C LEU A 126 7.56 -16.53 0.09
N PRO A 127 8.05 -16.69 1.33
CA PRO A 127 7.25 -17.25 2.42
C PRO A 127 6.14 -16.28 2.85
N ASP A 128 5.17 -16.79 3.62
CA ASP A 128 4.13 -16.01 4.31
C ASP A 128 3.22 -15.14 3.45
N CYS A 129 3.22 -15.32 2.14
CA CYS A 129 2.34 -14.61 1.22
C CYS A 129 0.88 -15.01 1.39
N SER A 130 -0.04 -14.14 1.01
CA SER A 130 -1.49 -14.40 0.96
C SER A 130 -1.83 -15.42 -0.12
N ALA A 131 -1.23 -15.26 -1.30
CA ALA A 131 -1.32 -16.18 -2.43
C ALA A 131 -0.05 -16.09 -3.29
N ARG A 132 0.24 -17.15 -4.08
CA ARG A 132 1.35 -17.16 -5.03
C ARG A 132 0.83 -17.72 -6.35
N PHE A 133 1.13 -17.05 -7.47
CA PHE A 133 0.78 -17.49 -8.82
C PHE A 133 2.04 -17.73 -9.62
N GLN A 134 2.28 -18.97 -10.03
CA GLN A 134 3.40 -19.39 -10.83
C GLN A 134 3.01 -19.30 -12.30
N CYS A 135 3.72 -18.51 -13.09
CA CYS A 135 3.29 -18.13 -14.41
C CYS A 135 4.36 -18.39 -15.47
N ARG A 136 3.90 -18.72 -16.67
CA ARG A 136 4.69 -18.65 -17.89
C ARG A 136 4.33 -17.38 -18.65
N PRO A 137 5.29 -16.57 -19.12
CA PRO A 137 5.02 -15.41 -19.96
C PRO A 137 4.19 -15.83 -21.19
N GLU A 138 3.14 -15.08 -21.49
CA GLU A 138 2.25 -15.35 -22.63
C GLU A 138 2.29 -14.21 -23.65
N TYR A 139 2.16 -12.95 -23.17
CA TYR A 139 2.20 -11.75 -24.00
C TYR A 139 2.91 -10.62 -23.26
N ALA A 140 3.52 -9.72 -24.04
CA ALA A 140 4.04 -8.44 -23.56
C ALA A 140 3.57 -7.32 -24.48
N TYR A 141 3.09 -6.22 -23.92
CA TYR A 141 2.56 -5.08 -24.66
C TYR A 141 3.21 -3.78 -24.19
N GLU A 142 3.44 -2.88 -25.13
CA GLU A 142 3.89 -1.52 -24.84
C GLU A 142 2.79 -0.74 -24.10
N GLY A 143 3.08 -0.23 -22.91
CA GLY A 143 2.19 0.51 -22.06
C GLY A 143 2.71 1.91 -21.68
N GLY A 144 3.28 2.65 -22.63
CA GLY A 144 3.87 3.96 -22.37
C GLY A 144 5.26 3.86 -21.76
N ASP A 145 5.46 4.32 -20.54
CA ASP A 145 6.71 4.17 -19.77
C ASP A 145 6.86 2.79 -19.10
N HIS A 146 5.85 1.94 -19.21
CA HIS A 146 5.82 0.57 -18.70
C HIS A 146 5.68 -0.46 -19.84
N VAL A 147 6.02 -1.71 -19.52
CA VAL A 147 5.64 -2.90 -20.30
C VAL A 147 4.57 -3.65 -19.53
N ILE A 148 3.44 -3.96 -20.19
CA ILE A 148 2.37 -4.79 -19.65
C ILE A 148 2.73 -6.24 -19.93
N MET A 149 2.93 -7.03 -18.89
CA MET A 149 3.28 -8.45 -18.98
C MET A 149 2.05 -9.30 -18.63
N VAL A 150 1.68 -10.17 -19.55
CA VAL A 150 0.60 -11.14 -19.36
C VAL A 150 1.19 -12.52 -19.15
N GLY A 151 0.81 -13.18 -18.08
CA GLY A 151 1.27 -14.53 -17.74
C GLY A 151 0.11 -15.53 -17.72
N ARG A 152 0.39 -16.74 -18.23
CA ARG A 152 -0.48 -17.89 -18.06
C ARG A 152 -0.14 -18.56 -16.73
N VAL A 153 -1.10 -18.64 -15.83
CA VAL A 153 -0.96 -19.34 -14.56
C VAL A 153 -0.85 -20.83 -14.82
N VAL A 154 0.21 -21.46 -14.36
CA VAL A 154 0.47 -22.90 -14.46
C VAL A 154 0.32 -23.62 -13.13
N ASP A 155 0.45 -22.89 -12.02
CA ASP A 155 0.21 -23.39 -10.66
C ASP A 155 -0.07 -22.21 -9.73
N TYR A 156 -0.77 -22.46 -8.62
CA TYR A 156 -1.02 -21.44 -7.60
C TYR A 156 -1.30 -22.06 -6.23
N ASP A 157 -1.05 -21.28 -5.19
CA ASP A 157 -1.45 -21.61 -3.82
C ASP A 157 -2.04 -20.39 -3.10
N VAL A 158 -2.79 -20.67 -2.03
CA VAL A 158 -3.46 -19.65 -1.18
C VAL A 158 -3.29 -20.05 0.28
N SER A 159 -2.77 -19.14 1.10
CA SER A 159 -2.50 -19.41 2.52
C SER A 159 -3.66 -19.10 3.47
N GLY A 160 -4.64 -18.29 3.01
CA GLY A 160 -5.69 -17.74 3.86
C GLY A 160 -5.28 -16.51 4.70
N ARG A 161 -4.02 -16.06 4.62
CA ARG A 161 -3.59 -14.82 5.27
C ARG A 161 -4.25 -13.62 4.59
N PRO A 162 -4.64 -12.56 5.33
CA PRO A 162 -5.18 -11.35 4.72
C PRO A 162 -4.13 -10.64 3.87
N GLY A 163 -4.54 -10.18 2.68
CA GLY A 163 -3.66 -9.48 1.74
C GLY A 163 -3.33 -8.06 2.18
N LEU A 164 -2.10 -7.64 1.88
CA LEU A 164 -1.65 -6.26 2.07
C LEU A 164 -2.30 -5.35 1.02
N VAL A 165 -2.85 -4.23 1.46
CA VAL A 165 -3.48 -3.22 0.59
C VAL A 165 -2.57 -2.00 0.49
N PHE A 166 -2.54 -1.36 -0.67
CA PHE A 166 -1.87 -0.08 -0.89
C PHE A 166 -2.85 0.92 -1.50
N GLN A 167 -2.99 2.08 -0.86
CA GLN A 167 -3.88 3.15 -1.31
C GLN A 167 -3.33 4.52 -0.92
N GLN A 168 -3.34 5.46 -1.85
CA GLN A 168 -2.85 6.83 -1.63
C GLN A 168 -1.46 6.89 -0.97
N GLY A 169 -0.52 6.09 -1.48
CA GLY A 169 0.85 6.04 -0.98
C GLY A 169 1.03 5.33 0.37
N ARG A 170 0.00 4.68 0.91
CA ARG A 170 -0.01 4.04 2.24
C ARG A 170 -0.34 2.56 2.17
N TYR A 171 0.27 1.80 3.06
CA TYR A 171 -0.18 0.45 3.34
C TYR A 171 -1.43 0.47 4.23
N ALA A 172 -2.34 -0.45 3.95
CA ALA A 172 -3.61 -0.61 4.64
C ALA A 172 -3.98 -2.08 4.78
N VAL A 173 -4.98 -2.35 5.60
CA VAL A 173 -5.57 -3.67 5.77
C VAL A 173 -7.00 -3.62 5.24
N GLY A 174 -7.37 -4.58 4.41
CA GLY A 174 -8.75 -4.75 3.97
C GLY A 174 -9.61 -5.24 5.12
N THR A 175 -10.74 -4.58 5.34
CA THR A 175 -11.77 -5.01 6.30
C THR A 175 -13.11 -5.15 5.57
N ASP A 176 -13.97 -6.04 6.08
CA ASP A 176 -15.30 -6.19 5.52
C ASP A 176 -16.07 -4.86 5.57
N HIS A 177 -16.81 -4.57 4.50
CA HIS A 177 -17.67 -3.40 4.50
C HIS A 177 -18.77 -3.57 5.55
N PRO A 178 -19.03 -2.58 6.42
CA PRO A 178 -19.97 -2.72 7.55
C PRO A 178 -21.40 -3.03 7.13
N MET A 179 -21.76 -2.77 5.86
CA MET A 179 -23.06 -3.14 5.29
C MET A 179 -23.13 -4.60 4.82
N THR A 180 -22.00 -5.35 4.85
CA THR A 180 -21.99 -6.77 4.51
C THR A 180 -22.45 -7.66 5.65
N THR A 181 -22.48 -7.15 6.88
CA THR A 181 -23.25 -7.80 7.95
C THR A 181 -24.73 -7.67 7.61
N ARG A 182 -25.32 -8.81 7.21
CA ARG A 182 -26.69 -9.00 6.79
C ARG A 182 -27.65 -8.11 7.61
N ALA A 183 -28.38 -7.22 6.94
CA ALA A 183 -29.51 -6.55 7.55
C ALA A 183 -30.48 -7.67 8.00
N THR A 184 -30.53 -7.93 9.29
CA THR A 184 -31.54 -8.81 9.89
C THR A 184 -32.90 -8.18 9.65
N GLU A 185 -33.84 -8.98 9.16
CA GLU A 185 -35.25 -8.58 8.99
C GLU A 185 -35.76 -7.96 10.30
N PRO A 186 -36.66 -6.97 10.25
CA PRO A 186 -37.23 -6.38 11.45
C PRO A 186 -37.94 -7.46 12.26
N GLY A 187 -37.36 -7.89 13.38
CA GLY A 187 -37.92 -8.89 14.27
C GLY A 187 -36.98 -10.02 14.72
N GLU A 188 -35.86 -10.24 14.07
CA GLU A 188 -34.86 -11.24 14.47
C GLU A 188 -33.60 -10.60 15.03
N THR A 189 -33.39 -10.74 16.33
CA THR A 189 -32.13 -10.53 17.08
C THR A 189 -31.30 -9.27 16.75
N ALA A 190 -31.94 -8.12 16.54
CA ALA A 190 -31.25 -6.81 16.43
C ALA A 190 -30.27 -6.56 17.61
N GLY A 191 -30.55 -7.07 18.79
CA GLY A 191 -29.73 -6.89 19.99
C GLY A 191 -28.39 -7.60 20.00
N PHE A 192 -28.19 -8.70 19.24
CA PHE A 192 -26.91 -9.41 19.24
C PHE A 192 -25.87 -8.70 18.37
N VAL A 193 -26.24 -8.32 17.15
CA VAL A 193 -25.30 -7.68 16.20
C VAL A 193 -24.91 -6.29 16.69
N GLU A 194 -25.85 -5.54 17.25
CA GLU A 194 -25.61 -4.19 17.79
C GLU A 194 -24.63 -4.18 18.97
N ASN A 195 -24.59 -5.26 19.75
CA ASN A 195 -23.73 -5.42 20.92
C ASN A 195 -22.51 -6.31 20.66
N PHE A 196 -22.29 -6.78 19.43
CA PHE A 196 -21.17 -7.61 19.08
C PHE A 196 -19.90 -6.78 18.90
N LEU A 197 -18.87 -7.05 19.71
CA LEU A 197 -17.66 -6.24 19.78
C LEU A 197 -16.98 -5.94 18.43
N PRO A 198 -16.75 -6.93 17.53
CA PRO A 198 -16.15 -6.65 16.22
C PRO A 198 -16.97 -5.67 15.37
N TYR A 199 -18.29 -5.74 15.44
CA TYR A 199 -19.16 -4.82 14.72
C TYR A 199 -19.11 -3.40 15.29
N MET A 200 -19.17 -3.27 16.62
CA MET A 200 -19.07 -1.98 17.30
C MET A 200 -17.72 -1.31 17.06
N THR A 201 -16.62 -2.06 17.17
CA THR A 201 -15.27 -1.54 16.94
C THR A 201 -15.06 -1.14 15.48
N GLY A 202 -15.55 -1.92 14.51
CA GLY A 202 -15.48 -1.60 13.10
C GLY A 202 -16.20 -0.29 12.75
N ARG A 203 -17.45 -0.12 13.24
CA ARG A 203 -18.21 1.12 13.04
C ARG A 203 -17.58 2.33 13.74
N CYS A 204 -17.13 2.14 14.97
CA CYS A 204 -16.42 3.18 15.71
C CYS A 204 -15.16 3.62 14.97
N HIS A 205 -14.33 2.68 14.54
CA HIS A 205 -13.11 2.96 13.77
C HIS A 205 -13.40 3.79 12.51
N GLN A 206 -14.41 3.42 11.72
CA GLN A 206 -14.76 4.16 10.51
C GLN A 206 -15.19 5.60 10.80
N GLY A 207 -16.03 5.80 11.83
CA GLY A 207 -16.48 7.14 12.22
C GLY A 207 -15.33 8.02 12.71
N VAL A 208 -14.46 7.47 13.55
CA VAL A 208 -13.27 8.15 14.08
C VAL A 208 -12.30 8.48 12.95
N LEU A 209 -12.01 7.50 12.07
CA LEU A 209 -11.09 7.70 10.96
C LEU A 209 -11.59 8.75 9.97
N ALA A 210 -12.86 8.73 9.60
CA ALA A 210 -13.45 9.73 8.69
C ALA A 210 -13.34 11.15 9.28
N LYS A 211 -13.62 11.31 10.58
CA LYS A 211 -13.49 12.59 11.26
C LYS A 211 -12.04 13.07 11.35
N PHE A 212 -11.12 12.16 11.66
CA PHE A 212 -9.68 12.44 11.66
C PHE A 212 -9.20 12.90 10.28
N GLN A 213 -9.55 12.19 9.20
CA GLN A 213 -9.19 12.57 7.84
C GLN A 213 -9.73 13.95 7.44
N GLN A 214 -10.97 14.27 7.82
CA GLN A 214 -11.53 15.62 7.61
C GLN A 214 -10.72 16.70 8.34
N THR A 215 -10.30 16.42 9.58
CA THR A 215 -9.51 17.34 10.38
C THR A 215 -8.13 17.57 9.75
N ILE A 216 -7.45 16.51 9.33
CA ILE A 216 -6.16 16.61 8.64
C ILE A 216 -6.30 17.38 7.32
N ALA A 217 -7.31 17.09 6.50
CA ALA A 217 -7.53 17.76 5.22
C ALA A 217 -7.83 19.27 5.36
N ALA A 218 -8.34 19.71 6.51
CA ALA A 218 -8.60 21.12 6.81
C ALA A 218 -7.41 21.84 7.49
N GLY A 219 -6.38 21.08 7.89
CA GLY A 219 -5.22 21.59 8.62
C GLY A 219 -4.09 22.12 7.72
N PRO A 220 -2.99 22.60 8.32
CA PRO A 220 -1.85 23.15 7.59
C PRO A 220 -0.95 22.11 6.94
N LEU A 221 -1.04 20.87 7.35
CA LEU A 221 -0.20 19.75 6.90
C LEU A 221 -1.03 18.73 6.12
N SER A 222 -0.44 18.15 5.09
CA SER A 222 -1.03 16.94 4.48
C SER A 222 -0.94 15.74 5.44
N ASP A 223 -1.72 14.68 5.19
CA ASP A 223 -1.66 13.44 5.99
C ASP A 223 -0.25 12.84 6.04
N HIS A 224 0.46 12.84 4.92
CA HIS A 224 1.83 12.32 4.85
C HIS A 224 2.80 13.18 5.65
N GLN A 225 2.72 14.50 5.52
CA GLN A 225 3.56 15.44 6.28
C GLN A 225 3.31 15.33 7.79
N TYR A 226 2.03 15.25 8.19
CA TYR A 226 1.66 15.06 9.60
C TYR A 226 2.25 13.77 10.16
N ARG A 227 2.11 12.64 9.46
CA ARG A 227 2.66 11.35 9.90
C ARG A 227 4.18 11.38 10.06
N ILE A 228 4.89 11.99 9.11
CA ILE A 228 6.35 12.11 9.16
C ILE A 228 6.77 12.99 10.34
N LEU A 229 6.18 14.18 10.50
CA LEU A 229 6.52 15.08 11.62
C LEU A 229 6.17 14.46 12.98
N PHE A 230 5.01 13.80 13.06
CA PHE A 230 4.60 13.08 14.27
C PHE A 230 5.59 11.98 14.64
N SER A 231 6.07 11.20 13.66
CA SER A 231 7.09 10.18 13.88
C SER A 231 8.46 10.76 14.27
N LEU A 232 8.79 11.97 13.79
CA LEU A 232 10.05 12.65 14.13
C LEU A 232 10.00 13.36 15.48
N LYS A 233 8.82 13.60 16.05
CA LYS A 233 8.67 14.34 17.31
C LYS A 233 9.46 13.72 18.46
N ASP A 234 9.41 12.39 18.56
CA ASP A 234 10.08 11.63 19.62
C ASP A 234 11.45 11.09 19.20
N LEU A 235 11.85 11.34 17.94
CA LEU A 235 13.11 10.89 17.38
C LEU A 235 13.98 12.12 17.03
N ALA A 236 15.19 12.18 17.58
CA ALA A 236 16.12 13.25 17.24
C ALA A 236 16.49 13.24 15.74
N ILE A 237 16.52 12.06 15.14
CA ILE A 237 16.77 11.80 13.71
C ILE A 237 16.13 10.48 13.33
N ALA A 238 15.64 10.36 12.09
CA ALA A 238 15.14 9.10 11.56
C ALA A 238 15.65 8.85 10.14
N SER A 239 16.07 7.62 9.86
CA SER A 239 16.38 7.16 8.52
C SER A 239 15.11 7.00 7.68
N LEU A 240 15.27 6.93 6.35
CA LEU A 240 14.17 6.66 5.43
C LEU A 240 13.44 5.37 5.79
N ASP A 241 14.19 4.31 6.11
CA ASP A 241 13.62 3.00 6.50
C ASP A 241 12.76 3.11 7.75
N LYS A 242 13.27 3.83 8.75
CA LYS A 242 12.53 4.02 10.01
C LYS A 242 11.26 4.83 9.80
N LEU A 243 11.28 5.83 8.93
CA LEU A 243 10.07 6.58 8.57
C LEU A 243 9.05 5.71 7.83
N CYS A 244 9.47 4.88 6.86
CA CYS A 244 8.58 3.94 6.19
C CYS A 244 7.92 2.97 7.18
N GLU A 245 8.69 2.43 8.13
CA GLU A 245 8.20 1.53 9.18
C GLU A 245 7.14 2.21 10.06
N LEU A 246 7.44 3.39 10.58
CA LEU A 246 6.59 4.09 11.54
C LEU A 246 5.32 4.69 10.92
N THR A 247 5.44 5.21 9.68
CA THR A 247 4.34 5.90 9.00
C THR A 247 3.44 4.96 8.20
N LEU A 248 3.93 3.75 7.90
CA LEU A 248 3.32 2.81 6.95
C LEU A 248 3.11 3.43 5.56
N LEU A 249 3.98 4.36 5.17
CA LEU A 249 4.01 4.94 3.84
C LEU A 249 4.96 4.14 2.94
N GLY A 250 4.66 4.12 1.64
CA GLY A 250 5.58 3.57 0.64
C GLY A 250 6.83 4.44 0.51
N VAL A 251 7.94 3.81 0.14
CA VAL A 251 9.26 4.47 0.04
C VAL A 251 9.23 5.72 -0.83
N GLU A 252 8.68 5.62 -2.04
CA GLU A 252 8.55 6.76 -2.97
C GLU A 252 7.75 7.90 -2.35
N THR A 253 6.65 7.56 -1.65
CA THR A 253 5.81 8.56 -0.96
C THR A 253 6.57 9.29 0.13
N VAL A 254 7.39 8.58 0.92
CA VAL A 254 8.23 9.19 1.95
C VAL A 254 9.28 10.09 1.31
N GLU A 255 9.98 9.63 0.27
CA GLU A 255 11.01 10.42 -0.43
C GLU A 255 10.44 11.70 -1.05
N GLU A 256 9.32 11.62 -1.76
CA GLU A 256 8.63 12.77 -2.34
C GLU A 256 8.19 13.75 -1.24
N THR A 257 7.57 13.25 -0.17
CA THR A 257 7.11 14.09 0.95
C THR A 257 8.28 14.76 1.67
N LEU A 258 9.38 14.06 1.92
CA LEU A 258 10.58 14.62 2.53
C LEU A 258 11.23 15.70 1.65
N SER A 259 11.24 15.52 0.33
CA SER A 259 11.71 16.53 -0.61
C SER A 259 10.92 17.83 -0.48
N GLU A 260 9.59 17.75 -0.42
CA GLU A 260 8.71 18.91 -0.22
C GLU A 260 8.89 19.58 1.13
N MET A 261 8.96 18.76 2.19
CA MET A 261 9.16 19.25 3.55
C MET A 261 10.51 19.92 3.71
N THR A 262 11.54 19.44 3.00
CA THR A 262 12.85 20.09 2.96
C THR A 262 12.77 21.44 2.23
N ALA A 263 12.10 21.48 1.09
CA ALA A 263 11.92 22.72 0.31
C ALA A 263 11.09 23.77 1.07
N SER A 264 10.11 23.34 1.88
CA SER A 264 9.30 24.23 2.75
C SER A 264 9.94 24.50 4.12
N GLY A 265 11.10 23.94 4.41
CA GLY A 265 11.84 24.19 5.64
C GLY A 265 11.27 23.50 6.89
N LEU A 266 10.39 22.51 6.73
CA LEU A 266 9.80 21.76 7.84
C LEU A 266 10.76 20.69 8.42
N VAL A 267 11.63 20.17 7.57
CA VAL A 267 12.67 19.20 7.94
C VAL A 267 14.00 19.57 7.31
N VAL A 268 15.08 19.04 7.85
CA VAL A 268 16.45 19.23 7.34
C VAL A 268 17.15 17.86 7.24
N PRO A 269 17.81 17.57 6.09
CA PRO A 269 18.62 16.37 5.96
C PRO A 269 19.83 16.42 6.92
N GLY A 270 20.20 15.28 7.49
CA GLY A 270 21.39 15.06 8.29
C GLY A 270 22.17 13.86 7.78
N ALA A 271 23.34 13.58 8.35
CA ALA A 271 24.21 12.48 7.91
C ALA A 271 23.52 11.10 8.04
N ASP A 272 22.73 10.91 9.11
CA ASP A 272 22.11 9.62 9.43
C ASP A 272 20.60 9.61 9.22
N GLY A 273 20.04 10.58 8.47
CA GLY A 273 18.61 10.69 8.21
C GLY A 273 18.11 12.12 8.23
N VAL A 274 16.85 12.31 8.60
CA VAL A 274 16.13 13.58 8.58
C VAL A 274 15.79 14.04 9.99
N LYS A 275 15.85 15.35 10.23
CA LYS A 275 15.47 16.01 11.49
C LYS A 275 14.33 17.00 11.24
N VAL A 276 13.47 17.15 12.23
CA VAL A 276 12.47 18.23 12.25
C VAL A 276 13.14 19.56 12.57
N THR A 277 12.66 20.65 11.96
CA THR A 277 13.06 22.02 12.27
C THR A 277 12.13 22.65 13.31
N ASP A 278 12.51 23.81 13.87
CA ASP A 278 11.62 24.59 14.74
C ASP A 278 10.32 24.98 14.01
N ALA A 279 10.39 25.31 12.72
CA ALA A 279 9.22 25.58 11.89
C ALA A 279 8.34 24.34 11.75
N GLY A 280 8.93 23.16 11.53
CA GLY A 280 8.20 21.89 11.48
C GLY A 280 7.50 21.57 12.80
N MET A 281 8.14 21.85 13.93
CA MET A 281 7.53 21.67 15.27
C MET A 281 6.36 22.62 15.50
N VAL A 282 6.42 23.84 15.01
CA VAL A 282 5.31 24.81 15.10
C VAL A 282 4.10 24.33 14.30
N GLU A 283 4.31 23.90 13.06
CA GLU A 283 3.22 23.39 12.20
C GLU A 283 2.62 22.07 12.77
N LEU A 284 3.46 21.18 13.29
CA LEU A 284 3.00 19.98 14.00
C LEU A 284 2.12 20.34 15.19
N GLY A 285 2.56 21.29 16.02
CA GLY A 285 1.80 21.74 17.20
C GLY A 285 0.43 22.34 16.82
N ALA A 286 0.36 23.10 15.71
CA ALA A 286 -0.89 23.62 15.20
C ALA A 286 -1.83 22.49 14.75
N MET A 287 -1.31 21.50 14.04
CA MET A 287 -2.09 20.33 13.62
C MET A 287 -2.56 19.48 14.82
N GLU A 288 -1.68 19.24 15.80
CA GLU A 288 -2.04 18.50 17.02
C GLU A 288 -3.17 19.19 17.80
N ALA A 289 -3.17 20.51 17.87
CA ALA A 289 -4.25 21.26 18.50
C ALA A 289 -5.61 21.03 17.82
N GLU A 290 -5.66 21.03 16.49
CA GLU A 290 -6.90 20.73 15.74
C GLU A 290 -7.33 19.26 15.89
N VAL A 291 -6.39 18.32 15.92
CA VAL A 291 -6.67 16.90 16.18
C VAL A 291 -7.26 16.69 17.57
N LEU A 292 -6.65 17.28 18.59
CA LEU A 292 -7.13 17.19 19.99
C LEU A 292 -8.51 17.84 20.15
N LYS A 293 -8.77 18.95 19.48
CA LYS A 293 -10.09 19.59 19.46
C LYS A 293 -11.13 18.68 18.80
N SER A 294 -10.80 18.05 17.68
CA SER A 294 -11.67 17.09 17.01
C SER A 294 -11.94 15.86 17.89
N GLU A 295 -10.92 15.33 18.57
CA GLU A 295 -11.07 14.24 19.54
C GLU A 295 -12.01 14.62 20.69
N SER A 296 -11.81 15.81 21.27
CA SER A 296 -12.68 16.31 22.33
C SER A 296 -14.15 16.42 21.91
N GLN A 297 -14.39 16.85 20.66
CA GLN A 297 -15.75 16.87 20.11
C GLN A 297 -16.36 15.48 19.96
N MET A 298 -15.58 14.49 19.50
CA MET A 298 -16.03 13.11 19.38
C MET A 298 -16.32 12.47 20.74
N LEU A 299 -15.50 12.77 21.74
CA LEU A 299 -15.67 12.28 23.12
C LEU A 299 -16.70 13.08 23.92
N GLY A 300 -17.25 14.16 23.38
CA GLY A 300 -18.22 15.02 24.05
C GLY A 300 -19.57 14.34 24.41
N VAL A 301 -19.78 13.10 23.97
CA VAL A 301 -20.89 12.23 24.38
C VAL A 301 -20.67 11.60 25.77
N PHE A 302 -19.45 11.69 26.29
CA PHE A 302 -19.02 11.18 27.60
C PHE A 302 -18.70 12.33 28.53
N SER A 303 -18.84 12.08 29.84
CA SER A 303 -18.15 12.92 30.84
C SER A 303 -16.63 12.72 30.76
N ALA A 304 -15.86 13.62 31.36
CA ALA A 304 -14.40 13.52 31.36
C ALA A 304 -13.90 12.19 31.96
N GLU A 305 -14.50 11.72 33.05
CA GLU A 305 -14.16 10.46 33.71
C GLU A 305 -14.50 9.23 32.83
N GLU A 306 -15.65 9.25 32.18
CA GLU A 306 -16.03 8.19 31.24
C GLU A 306 -15.11 8.15 30.02
N ALA A 307 -14.73 9.30 29.45
CA ALA A 307 -13.81 9.38 28.32
C ALA A 307 -12.43 8.80 28.66
N GLU A 308 -11.87 9.15 29.82
CA GLU A 308 -10.61 8.59 30.31
C GLU A 308 -10.72 7.10 30.60
N THR A 309 -11.84 6.65 31.14
CA THR A 309 -12.09 5.23 31.39
C THR A 309 -12.20 4.46 30.07
N PHE A 310 -12.91 5.02 29.09
CA PHE A 310 -13.03 4.42 27.75
C PHE A 310 -11.66 4.26 27.07
N LYS A 311 -10.83 5.32 27.04
CA LYS A 311 -9.48 5.27 26.49
C LYS A 311 -8.61 4.20 27.17
N ARG A 312 -8.65 4.13 28.49
CA ARG A 312 -7.90 3.14 29.26
C ARG A 312 -8.34 1.69 28.96
N GLN A 313 -9.65 1.45 28.82
CA GLN A 313 -10.17 0.12 28.48
C GLN A 313 -9.80 -0.27 27.05
N LEU A 314 -9.85 0.69 26.10
CA LEU A 314 -9.44 0.47 24.72
C LEU A 314 -7.94 0.11 24.63
N ALA A 315 -7.07 0.83 25.38
CA ALA A 315 -5.64 0.52 25.45
C ALA A 315 -5.39 -0.92 25.96
N ARG A 316 -6.08 -1.33 27.05
CA ARG A 316 -5.99 -2.72 27.56
C ARG A 316 -6.43 -3.75 26.54
N LEU A 317 -7.43 -3.45 25.72
CA LEU A 317 -7.91 -4.34 24.68
C LEU A 317 -6.87 -4.47 23.54
N ILE A 318 -6.22 -3.38 23.19
CA ILE A 318 -5.12 -3.36 22.21
C ILE A 318 -3.97 -4.22 22.71
N ASP A 319 -3.49 -3.98 23.93
CA ASP A 319 -2.36 -4.73 24.52
C ASP A 319 -2.62 -6.25 24.60
N CYS A 320 -3.86 -6.65 24.83
CA CYS A 320 -4.26 -8.05 24.93
C CYS A 320 -4.29 -8.77 23.56
N ASN A 321 -4.52 -8.06 22.47
CA ASN A 321 -4.69 -8.64 21.14
C ASN A 321 -3.47 -8.44 20.20
N CYS A 322 -2.44 -7.69 20.64
CA CYS A 322 -1.19 -7.48 19.89
C CYS A 322 -0.06 -8.43 20.32
N GLN A 323 -0.35 -9.48 21.08
CA GLN A 323 0.54 -10.61 21.37
C GLN A 323 0.16 -11.78 20.44
#